data_9617a575a104ce3c37eb3f05293e3c45
#
_entry.id   9617a575a104ce3c37eb3f05293e3c45
#
_cell.length_a   1.000
_cell.length_b   1.000
_cell.length_c   1.000
_cell.angle_alpha   90.00
_cell.angle_beta   90.00
_cell.angle_gamma   90.00
#
_symmetry.space_group_name_H-M   'P 1'
#
loop_
_entity.id
_entity.type
_entity.pdbx_description
1 polymer ?
#
loop_
_entity_poly.entity_id
_entity_poly.type
_entity_poly.pdbx_seq_one_letter_code
_entity_poly.pdbx_strand_id
1 'polypeptide(L)'
;QHVDEHADLYIVSVKDAVLETVISQLAHCNPDALYLHTAGSMPMEVWKGKFKNYGVAYPMQTFSKQREVNFEEVPFFLEANSPENLSLLQEIAGSLSPKVYEASSEQRKYLHIAAVFACNFSNHMYAICQHLLQAHQLPFESMLPLIDETARKVHELSPVEAQTGPARRYDENVINRHLNMLEEEPKLAEIYRLLSEHIHLYETTNH
;
A
#
# COMPACT_ATOMS: atom_id res chain seq x y z
N GLN A 1 19.04 16.76 -13.15
CA GLN A 1 18.99 15.51 -13.94
C GLN A 1 18.67 15.89 -15.37
N HIS A 2 19.41 15.32 -16.31
CA HIS A 2 19.13 15.51 -17.75
C HIS A 2 18.02 14.52 -18.13
N VAL A 3 16.91 15.02 -18.66
CA VAL A 3 15.83 14.21 -19.24
C VAL A 3 16.07 14.18 -20.74
N ASP A 4 15.96 13.00 -21.37
CA ASP A 4 16.00 12.89 -22.82
C ASP A 4 14.71 13.51 -23.40
N GLU A 5 14.86 14.56 -24.21
CA GLU A 5 13.72 15.29 -24.77
C GLU A 5 13.04 14.55 -25.94
N HIS A 6 13.64 13.48 -26.43
CA HIS A 6 13.17 12.71 -27.60
C HIS A 6 12.70 11.30 -27.27
N ALA A 7 12.58 10.96 -25.99
CA ALA A 7 12.09 9.65 -25.59
C ALA A 7 10.62 9.42 -26.01
N ASP A 8 10.25 8.17 -26.26
CA ASP A 8 8.88 7.77 -26.62
C ASP A 8 8.02 7.47 -25.37
N LEU A 9 8.66 7.30 -24.22
CA LEU A 9 8.01 6.99 -22.95
C LEU A 9 8.67 7.74 -21.79
N TYR A 10 7.86 8.43 -20.99
CA TYR A 10 8.28 9.08 -19.74
C TYR A 10 7.54 8.49 -18.55
N ILE A 11 8.29 7.92 -17.62
CA ILE A 11 7.75 7.39 -16.37
C ILE A 11 8.17 8.30 -15.21
N VAL A 12 7.20 8.97 -14.59
CA VAL A 12 7.42 9.89 -13.47
C VAL A 12 7.12 9.18 -12.15
N SER A 13 8.18 8.82 -11.44
CA SER A 13 8.11 8.17 -10.12
C SER A 13 8.71 9.09 -9.07
N VAL A 14 7.88 9.97 -8.52
CA VAL A 14 8.25 10.97 -7.52
C VAL A 14 7.21 11.03 -6.41
N LYS A 15 7.52 11.75 -5.31
CA LYS A 15 6.53 12.02 -4.27
C LYS A 15 5.35 12.81 -4.84
N ASP A 16 4.14 12.52 -4.38
CA ASP A 16 2.89 13.17 -4.81
C ASP A 16 2.96 14.70 -4.77
N ALA A 17 3.54 15.25 -3.69
CA ALA A 17 3.67 16.70 -3.49
C ALA A 17 4.48 17.44 -4.57
N VAL A 18 5.30 16.75 -5.35
CA VAL A 18 6.12 17.36 -6.41
C VAL A 18 5.74 16.90 -7.82
N LEU A 19 4.77 15.99 -7.94
CA LEU A 19 4.39 15.38 -9.21
C LEU A 19 3.98 16.44 -10.24
N GLU A 20 3.08 17.35 -9.92
CA GLU A 20 2.61 18.38 -10.85
C GLU A 20 3.72 19.35 -11.27
N THR A 21 4.66 19.64 -10.38
CA THR A 21 5.84 20.46 -10.69
C THR A 21 6.72 19.76 -11.73
N VAL A 22 6.99 18.46 -11.53
CA VAL A 22 7.79 17.66 -12.47
C VAL A 22 7.07 17.54 -13.81
N ILE A 23 5.77 17.28 -13.83
CA ILE A 23 4.95 17.24 -15.05
C ILE A 23 5.09 18.55 -15.85
N SER A 24 5.04 19.69 -15.18
CA SER A 24 5.16 21.00 -15.84
C SER A 24 6.56 21.23 -16.45
N GLN A 25 7.59 20.62 -15.88
CA GLN A 25 8.95 20.68 -16.38
C GLN A 25 9.18 19.82 -17.65
N LEU A 26 8.29 18.88 -17.95
CA LEU A 26 8.39 18.01 -19.13
C LEU A 26 7.74 18.62 -20.38
N ALA A 27 7.19 19.83 -20.32
CA ALA A 27 6.44 20.46 -21.42
C ALA A 27 7.26 20.69 -22.71
N HIS A 28 8.59 20.63 -22.63
CA HIS A 28 9.50 20.77 -23.79
C HIS A 28 9.91 19.43 -24.40
N CYS A 29 9.52 18.32 -23.79
CA CYS A 29 9.81 16.98 -24.27
C CYS A 29 8.87 16.56 -25.43
N ASN A 30 9.15 15.39 -26.02
CA ASN A 30 8.42 14.84 -27.17
C ASN A 30 6.89 14.88 -26.97
N PRO A 31 6.12 15.68 -27.74
CA PRO A 31 4.68 15.85 -27.57
C PRO A 31 3.85 14.60 -27.92
N ASP A 32 4.42 13.67 -28.68
CA ASP A 32 3.79 12.44 -29.11
C ASP A 32 4.13 11.23 -28.19
N ALA A 33 5.05 11.41 -27.24
CA ALA A 33 5.40 10.38 -26.26
C ALA A 33 4.23 10.02 -25.34
N LEU A 34 4.31 8.84 -24.73
CA LEU A 34 3.43 8.42 -23.65
C LEU A 34 3.99 8.86 -22.30
N TYR A 35 3.18 9.56 -21.52
CA TYR A 35 3.54 10.08 -20.20
C TYR A 35 2.80 9.35 -19.10
N LEU A 36 3.54 8.80 -18.14
CA LEU A 36 2.99 8.00 -17.05
C LEU A 36 3.44 8.51 -15.69
N HIS A 37 2.59 8.40 -14.69
CA HIS A 37 3.04 8.42 -13.29
C HIS A 37 2.75 7.08 -12.60
N THR A 38 3.44 6.85 -11.47
CA THR A 38 3.34 5.60 -10.70
C THR A 38 2.62 5.79 -9.36
N ALA A 39 2.02 6.94 -9.11
CA ALA A 39 1.38 7.27 -7.84
C ALA A 39 -0.01 6.64 -7.72
N GLY A 40 -0.25 5.91 -6.63
CA GLY A 40 -1.55 5.28 -6.36
C GLY A 40 -2.65 6.28 -5.96
N SER A 41 -2.28 7.34 -5.24
CA SER A 41 -3.20 8.36 -4.71
C SER A 41 -3.53 9.49 -5.71
N MET A 42 -2.67 9.72 -6.72
CA MET A 42 -2.83 10.83 -7.66
C MET A 42 -3.74 10.45 -8.83
N PRO A 43 -4.65 11.36 -9.24
CA PRO A 43 -5.53 11.10 -10.37
C PRO A 43 -4.78 11.22 -11.70
N MET A 44 -5.24 10.49 -12.72
CA MET A 44 -4.70 10.58 -14.09
C MET A 44 -4.85 11.98 -14.68
N GLU A 45 -5.86 12.73 -14.24
CA GLU A 45 -6.18 14.08 -14.71
C GLU A 45 -5.06 15.10 -14.52
N VAL A 46 -4.05 14.85 -13.70
CA VAL A 46 -2.88 15.72 -13.55
C VAL A 46 -2.13 15.95 -14.88
N TRP A 47 -2.30 15.05 -15.85
CA TRP A 47 -1.75 15.12 -17.20
C TRP A 47 -2.61 15.93 -18.18
N LYS A 48 -3.93 16.03 -17.89
CA LYS A 48 -4.94 16.59 -18.82
C LYS A 48 -4.60 18.01 -19.25
N GLY A 49 -4.65 18.23 -20.57
CA GLY A 49 -4.35 19.54 -21.18
C GLY A 49 -2.85 19.88 -21.26
N LYS A 50 -1.97 18.99 -20.75
CA LYS A 50 -0.51 19.15 -20.83
C LYS A 50 0.12 18.24 -21.89
N PHE A 51 -0.40 17.01 -22.02
CA PHE A 51 0.11 16.02 -22.96
C PHE A 51 -1.03 15.31 -23.71
N LYS A 52 -0.71 14.80 -24.88
CA LYS A 52 -1.66 14.11 -25.77
C LYS A 52 -1.90 12.67 -25.32
N ASN A 53 -0.83 11.95 -25.00
CA ASN A 53 -0.86 10.55 -24.61
C ASN A 53 -0.39 10.42 -23.16
N TYR A 54 -1.26 9.93 -22.29
CA TYR A 54 -0.92 9.82 -20.89
C TYR A 54 -1.70 8.71 -20.16
N GLY A 55 -1.16 8.32 -19.02
CA GLY A 55 -1.78 7.31 -18.19
C GLY A 55 -1.14 7.18 -16.82
N VAL A 56 -1.47 6.10 -16.17
CA VAL A 56 -0.93 5.68 -14.88
C VAL A 56 -0.54 4.22 -14.95
N ALA A 57 0.63 3.90 -14.44
CA ALA A 57 1.05 2.52 -14.18
C ALA A 57 1.46 2.41 -12.70
N TYR A 58 0.51 2.01 -11.85
CA TYR A 58 0.72 1.92 -10.40
C TYR A 58 1.17 0.52 -10.00
N PRO A 59 2.46 0.30 -9.68
CA PRO A 59 2.94 -0.95 -9.12
C PRO A 59 2.56 -1.00 -7.64
N MET A 60 1.70 -1.96 -7.24
CA MET A 60 1.28 -2.09 -5.85
C MET A 60 2.29 -2.92 -5.06
N GLN A 61 3.28 -2.25 -4.49
CA GLN A 61 4.33 -2.87 -3.69
C GLN A 61 4.88 -1.88 -2.64
N THR A 62 5.45 -2.42 -1.58
CA THR A 62 6.28 -1.65 -0.62
C THR A 62 7.73 -1.67 -1.10
N PHE A 63 8.19 -0.54 -1.62
CA PHE A 63 9.55 -0.41 -2.12
C PHE A 63 10.51 0.06 -1.02
N SER A 64 11.61 -0.65 -0.83
CA SER A 64 12.73 -0.20 0.00
C SER A 64 14.04 -0.34 -0.76
N LYS A 65 14.93 0.65 -0.57
CA LYS A 65 16.20 0.72 -1.31
C LYS A 65 17.14 -0.47 -1.07
N GLN A 66 16.94 -1.17 0.05
CA GLN A 66 17.81 -2.26 0.50
C GLN A 66 17.34 -3.64 0.02
N ARG A 67 16.20 -3.73 -0.67
CA ARG A 67 15.65 -5.00 -1.14
C ARG A 67 15.43 -4.96 -2.64
N GLU A 68 15.90 -5.98 -3.31
CA GLU A 68 15.53 -6.25 -4.70
C GLU A 68 14.04 -6.63 -4.78
N VAL A 69 13.41 -6.17 -5.83
CA VAL A 69 11.98 -6.42 -6.08
C VAL A 69 11.85 -7.40 -7.25
N ASN A 70 11.17 -8.50 -7.00
CA ASN A 70 10.73 -9.39 -8.06
C ASN A 70 9.46 -8.82 -8.70
N PHE A 71 9.60 -8.18 -9.86
CA PHE A 71 8.46 -7.55 -10.54
C PHE A 71 7.42 -8.55 -11.02
N GLU A 72 7.74 -9.82 -11.26
CA GLU A 72 6.77 -10.87 -11.61
C GLU A 72 5.69 -11.07 -10.53
N GLU A 73 5.99 -10.70 -9.28
CA GLU A 73 5.06 -10.79 -8.16
C GLU A 73 4.25 -9.50 -7.93
N VAL A 74 4.62 -8.39 -8.56
CA VAL A 74 4.02 -7.08 -8.35
C VAL A 74 2.76 -6.90 -9.19
N PRO A 75 1.58 -6.67 -8.59
CA PRO A 75 0.40 -6.27 -9.33
C PRO A 75 0.57 -4.84 -9.88
N PHE A 76 0.25 -4.65 -11.17
CA PHE A 76 0.17 -3.34 -11.80
C PHE A 76 -1.28 -2.94 -12.02
N PHE A 77 -1.64 -1.73 -11.62
CA PHE A 77 -2.94 -1.13 -11.87
C PHE A 77 -2.79 0.00 -12.87
N LEU A 78 -3.49 -0.12 -14.00
CA LEU A 78 -3.33 0.74 -15.16
C LEU A 78 -4.56 1.60 -15.41
N GLU A 79 -4.31 2.82 -15.88
CA GLU A 79 -5.31 3.73 -16.42
C GLU A 79 -4.70 4.52 -17.56
N ALA A 80 -5.43 4.76 -18.65
CA ALA A 80 -4.94 5.55 -19.76
C ALA A 80 -6.05 6.40 -20.37
N ASN A 81 -5.65 7.48 -21.07
CA ASN A 81 -6.60 8.42 -21.65
C ASN A 81 -7.17 7.97 -23.01
N SER A 82 -6.71 6.85 -23.56
CA SER A 82 -7.28 6.23 -24.74
C SER A 82 -7.12 4.69 -24.71
N PRO A 83 -7.94 3.92 -25.47
CA PRO A 83 -7.79 2.47 -25.59
C PRO A 83 -6.42 2.05 -26.15
N GLU A 84 -5.88 2.82 -27.10
CA GLU A 84 -4.58 2.56 -27.71
C GLU A 84 -3.46 2.68 -26.69
N ASN A 85 -3.48 3.75 -25.89
CA ASN A 85 -2.52 3.98 -24.81
C ASN A 85 -2.67 2.90 -23.71
N LEU A 86 -3.89 2.47 -23.40
CA LEU A 86 -4.12 1.40 -22.44
C LEU A 86 -3.54 0.07 -22.92
N SER A 87 -3.74 -0.26 -24.21
CA SER A 87 -3.18 -1.49 -24.82
C SER A 87 -1.65 -1.48 -24.74
N LEU A 88 -1.02 -0.34 -25.06
CA LEU A 88 0.43 -0.18 -24.96
C LEU A 88 0.91 -0.34 -23.51
N LEU A 89 0.18 0.23 -22.55
CA LEU A 89 0.49 0.08 -21.12
C LEU A 89 0.38 -1.37 -20.64
N GLN A 90 -0.64 -2.10 -21.11
CA GLN A 90 -0.82 -3.52 -20.80
C GLN A 90 0.33 -4.36 -21.35
N GLU A 91 0.83 -4.05 -22.55
CA GLU A 91 2.00 -4.71 -23.13
C GLU A 91 3.27 -4.44 -22.31
N ILE A 92 3.53 -3.16 -21.97
CA ILE A 92 4.69 -2.75 -21.17
C ILE A 92 4.63 -3.39 -19.78
N ALA A 93 3.52 -3.28 -19.06
CA ALA A 93 3.37 -3.85 -17.72
C ALA A 93 3.41 -5.38 -17.76
N GLY A 94 2.80 -6.00 -18.78
CA GLY A 94 2.79 -7.45 -19.00
C GLY A 94 4.19 -8.04 -19.25
N SER A 95 5.12 -7.24 -19.78
CA SER A 95 6.52 -7.65 -19.90
C SER A 95 7.27 -7.73 -18.55
N LEU A 96 6.73 -7.07 -17.52
CA LEU A 96 7.32 -7.03 -16.16
C LEU A 96 6.60 -7.98 -15.20
N SER A 97 5.27 -8.11 -15.33
CA SER A 97 4.45 -8.92 -14.44
C SER A 97 3.24 -9.51 -15.16
N PRO A 98 2.86 -10.78 -14.88
CA PRO A 98 1.61 -11.34 -15.36
C PRO A 98 0.36 -10.78 -14.63
N LYS A 99 0.54 -9.99 -13.55
CA LYS A 99 -0.52 -9.47 -12.69
C LYS A 99 -0.87 -8.04 -13.09
N VAL A 100 -1.55 -7.88 -14.23
CA VAL A 100 -1.93 -6.57 -14.77
C VAL A 100 -3.44 -6.40 -14.70
N TYR A 101 -3.88 -5.29 -14.11
CA TYR A 101 -5.29 -4.96 -13.89
C TYR A 101 -5.58 -3.53 -14.34
N GLU A 102 -6.81 -3.28 -14.75
CA GLU A 102 -7.31 -1.92 -14.98
C GLU A 102 -7.93 -1.38 -13.68
N ALA A 103 -7.65 -0.12 -13.38
CA ALA A 103 -8.27 0.57 -12.26
C ALA A 103 -8.31 2.08 -12.51
N SER A 104 -9.50 2.66 -12.40
CA SER A 104 -9.69 4.11 -12.48
C SER A 104 -8.95 4.84 -11.34
N SER A 105 -8.77 6.14 -11.50
CA SER A 105 -8.19 7.01 -10.46
C SER A 105 -8.93 6.88 -9.12
N GLU A 106 -10.27 6.73 -9.15
CA GLU A 106 -11.07 6.55 -7.95
C GLU A 106 -10.81 5.18 -7.29
N GLN A 107 -10.77 4.11 -8.08
CA GLN A 107 -10.45 2.77 -7.58
C GLN A 107 -9.04 2.69 -7.00
N ARG A 108 -8.05 3.36 -7.64
CA ARG A 108 -6.67 3.38 -7.13
C ARG A 108 -6.54 4.05 -5.77
N LYS A 109 -7.35 5.08 -5.46
CA LYS A 109 -7.37 5.68 -4.11
C LYS A 109 -7.74 4.64 -3.05
N TYR A 110 -8.76 3.81 -3.31
CA TYR A 110 -9.15 2.74 -2.40
C TYR A 110 -8.11 1.62 -2.31
N LEU A 111 -7.51 1.25 -3.44
CA LEU A 111 -6.37 0.31 -3.44
C LEU A 111 -5.21 0.83 -2.60
N HIS A 112 -4.88 2.11 -2.73
CA HIS A 112 -3.80 2.71 -1.96
C HIS A 112 -4.10 2.74 -0.46
N ILE A 113 -5.29 3.17 -0.04
CA ILE A 113 -5.64 3.15 1.40
C ILE A 113 -5.71 1.72 1.95
N ALA A 114 -6.21 0.75 1.18
CA ALA A 114 -6.19 -0.66 1.58
C ALA A 114 -4.75 -1.18 1.76
N ALA A 115 -3.82 -0.79 0.87
CA ALA A 115 -2.41 -1.13 1.01
C ALA A 115 -1.76 -0.50 2.26
N VAL A 116 -2.18 0.72 2.65
CA VAL A 116 -1.73 1.34 3.91
C VAL A 116 -2.13 0.48 5.11
N PHE A 117 -3.37 0.00 5.16
CA PHE A 117 -3.81 -0.93 6.22
C PHE A 117 -3.04 -2.25 6.18
N ALA A 118 -2.94 -2.87 5.00
CA ALA A 118 -2.33 -4.19 4.86
C ALA A 118 -0.81 -4.21 5.10
N CYS A 119 -0.12 -3.12 4.80
CA CYS A 119 1.34 -3.06 4.85
C CYS A 119 1.88 -2.06 5.88
N ASN A 120 1.52 -0.77 5.76
CA ASN A 120 2.14 0.26 6.59
C ASN A 120 1.72 0.15 8.05
N PHE A 121 0.43 -0.01 8.32
CA PHE A 121 -0.07 -0.17 9.67
C PHE A 121 0.34 -1.51 10.27
N SER A 122 0.30 -2.60 9.50
CA SER A 122 0.79 -3.90 9.96
C SER A 122 2.26 -3.83 10.35
N ASN A 123 3.12 -3.19 9.54
CA ASN A 123 4.52 -2.99 9.91
C ASN A 123 4.68 -2.13 11.17
N HIS A 124 3.83 -1.13 11.37
CA HIS A 124 3.86 -0.34 12.61
C HIS A 124 3.46 -1.17 13.84
N MET A 125 2.50 -2.11 13.71
CA MET A 125 2.20 -3.06 14.79
C MET A 125 3.41 -3.94 15.14
N TYR A 126 4.23 -4.33 14.15
CA TYR A 126 5.49 -5.04 14.42
C TYR A 126 6.51 -4.16 15.16
N ALA A 127 6.57 -2.86 14.83
CA ALA A 127 7.43 -1.92 15.56
C ALA A 127 7.00 -1.74 17.02
N ILE A 128 5.69 -1.66 17.28
CA ILE A 128 5.12 -1.64 18.64
C ILE A 128 5.45 -2.95 19.38
N CYS A 129 5.27 -4.09 18.73
CA CYS A 129 5.64 -5.38 19.29
C CYS A 129 7.11 -5.43 19.68
N GLN A 130 8.00 -5.01 18.79
CA GLN A 130 9.44 -4.94 19.07
C GLN A 130 9.75 -4.02 20.27
N HIS A 131 9.13 -2.84 20.34
CA HIS A 131 9.30 -1.90 21.44
C HIS A 131 8.93 -2.54 22.80
N LEU A 132 7.75 -3.16 22.89
CA LEU A 132 7.28 -3.83 24.11
C LEU A 132 8.21 -4.98 24.54
N LEU A 133 8.66 -5.79 23.59
CA LEU A 133 9.58 -6.90 23.88
C LEU A 133 10.95 -6.40 24.37
N GLN A 134 11.50 -5.37 23.73
CA GLN A 134 12.78 -4.78 24.13
C GLN A 134 12.73 -4.18 25.52
N ALA A 135 11.63 -3.53 25.92
CA ALA A 135 11.44 -3.00 27.27
C ALA A 135 11.51 -4.10 28.34
N HIS A 136 11.18 -5.34 27.96
CA HIS A 136 11.20 -6.51 28.86
C HIS A 136 12.33 -7.51 28.57
N GLN A 137 13.35 -7.11 27.79
CA GLN A 137 14.53 -7.92 27.44
C GLN A 137 14.19 -9.24 26.73
N LEU A 138 13.13 -9.23 25.93
CA LEU A 138 12.68 -10.36 25.12
C LEU A 138 13.08 -10.16 23.65
N PRO A 139 13.49 -11.24 22.93
CA PRO A 139 13.92 -11.14 21.55
C PRO A 139 12.73 -11.00 20.60
N PHE A 140 12.77 -10.03 19.68
CA PHE A 140 11.73 -9.83 18.66
C PHE A 140 11.61 -11.04 17.72
N GLU A 141 12.72 -11.74 17.46
CA GLU A 141 12.78 -12.93 16.60
C GLU A 141 11.82 -14.03 17.04
N SER A 142 11.47 -14.07 18.35
CA SER A 142 10.47 -15.02 18.86
C SER A 142 9.06 -14.82 18.29
N MET A 143 8.77 -13.63 17.74
CA MET A 143 7.48 -13.29 17.13
C MET A 143 7.42 -13.60 15.63
N LEU A 144 8.55 -13.80 14.96
CA LEU A 144 8.58 -14.02 13.50
C LEU A 144 7.69 -15.20 13.06
N PRO A 145 7.71 -16.38 13.73
CA PRO A 145 6.81 -17.47 13.35
C PRO A 145 5.31 -17.12 13.47
N LEU A 146 4.94 -16.28 14.43
CA LEU A 146 3.56 -15.84 14.64
C LEU A 146 3.14 -14.82 13.57
N ILE A 147 4.04 -13.94 13.18
CA ILE A 147 3.85 -12.98 12.08
C ILE A 147 3.62 -13.72 10.77
N ASP A 148 4.48 -14.70 10.47
CA ASP A 148 4.37 -15.53 9.26
C ASP A 148 3.08 -16.33 9.24
N GLU A 149 2.67 -16.89 10.37
CA GLU A 149 1.42 -17.64 10.48
C GLU A 149 0.21 -16.74 10.25
N THR A 150 0.22 -15.52 10.80
CA THR A 150 -0.85 -14.54 10.59
C THR A 150 -1.00 -14.18 9.12
N ALA A 151 0.13 -13.97 8.42
CA ALA A 151 0.14 -13.70 7.00
C ALA A 151 -0.31 -14.90 6.14
N ARG A 152 0.11 -16.12 6.52
CA ARG A 152 -0.30 -17.36 5.80
C ARG A 152 -1.79 -17.63 5.90
N LYS A 153 -2.40 -17.42 7.05
CA LYS A 153 -3.83 -17.68 7.27
C LYS A 153 -4.74 -16.94 6.30
N VAL A 154 -4.40 -15.71 5.89
CA VAL A 154 -5.23 -14.93 4.95
C VAL A 154 -5.15 -15.42 3.50
N HIS A 155 -4.30 -16.41 3.20
CA HIS A 155 -4.32 -17.12 1.91
C HIS A 155 -5.34 -18.27 1.88
N GLU A 156 -5.77 -18.76 3.05
CA GLU A 156 -6.64 -19.93 3.18
C GLU A 156 -8.02 -19.56 3.74
N LEU A 157 -8.07 -18.53 4.61
CA LEU A 157 -9.27 -18.05 5.27
C LEU A 157 -9.49 -16.57 4.95
N SER A 158 -10.73 -16.12 5.01
CA SER A 158 -10.98 -14.66 5.00
C SER A 158 -10.35 -14.00 6.24
N PRO A 159 -9.94 -12.73 6.18
CA PRO A 159 -9.36 -12.03 7.34
C PRO A 159 -10.26 -12.04 8.59
N VAL A 160 -11.58 -12.04 8.41
CA VAL A 160 -12.56 -12.11 9.51
C VAL A 160 -12.53 -13.49 10.16
N GLU A 161 -12.56 -14.57 9.37
CA GLU A 161 -12.48 -15.95 9.88
C GLU A 161 -11.13 -16.25 10.56
N ALA A 162 -10.04 -15.69 10.03
CA ALA A 162 -8.69 -15.83 10.57
C ALA A 162 -8.49 -15.07 11.89
N GLN A 163 -9.39 -14.13 12.25
CA GLN A 163 -9.25 -13.29 13.43
C GLN A 163 -9.33 -14.12 14.73
N THR A 164 -8.38 -13.92 15.62
CA THR A 164 -8.29 -14.57 16.93
C THR A 164 -8.04 -13.54 18.04
N GLY A 165 -7.95 -14.00 19.27
CA GLY A 165 -7.54 -13.19 20.41
C GLY A 165 -8.69 -12.72 21.31
N PRO A 166 -8.37 -11.98 22.39
CA PRO A 166 -9.35 -11.56 23.39
C PRO A 166 -10.35 -10.53 22.84
N ALA A 167 -9.93 -9.69 21.91
CA ALA A 167 -10.79 -8.68 21.31
C ALA A 167 -11.95 -9.28 20.51
N ARG A 168 -11.73 -10.39 19.77
CA ARG A 168 -12.79 -11.10 19.05
C ARG A 168 -13.94 -11.53 19.97
N ARG A 169 -13.60 -12.07 21.14
CA ARG A 169 -14.57 -12.56 22.14
C ARG A 169 -15.01 -11.48 23.13
N TYR A 170 -14.45 -10.29 23.02
CA TYR A 170 -14.61 -9.16 23.95
C TYR A 170 -14.34 -9.56 25.42
N ASP A 171 -13.22 -10.24 25.65
CA ASP A 171 -12.78 -10.64 26.99
C ASP A 171 -12.28 -9.42 27.77
N GLU A 172 -13.22 -8.72 28.40
CA GLU A 172 -12.95 -7.48 29.14
C GLU A 172 -11.89 -7.65 30.24
N ASN A 173 -11.82 -8.82 30.88
CA ASN A 173 -10.83 -9.07 31.92
C ASN A 173 -9.39 -9.07 31.35
N VAL A 174 -9.21 -9.67 30.18
CA VAL A 174 -7.92 -9.68 29.51
C VAL A 174 -7.60 -8.30 28.94
N ILE A 175 -8.57 -7.66 28.30
CA ILE A 175 -8.41 -6.32 27.72
C ILE A 175 -8.00 -5.32 28.80
N ASN A 176 -8.70 -5.27 29.93
CA ASN A 176 -8.40 -4.36 31.03
C ASN A 176 -7.02 -4.63 31.65
N ARG A 177 -6.61 -5.90 31.79
CA ARG A 177 -5.24 -6.21 32.23
C ARG A 177 -4.18 -5.67 31.28
N HIS A 178 -4.38 -5.81 29.98
CA HIS A 178 -3.44 -5.29 29.00
C HIS A 178 -3.41 -3.75 29.03
N LEU A 179 -4.56 -3.08 29.16
CA LEU A 179 -4.60 -1.61 29.29
C LEU A 179 -3.88 -1.11 30.54
N ASN A 180 -4.00 -1.83 31.68
CA ASN A 180 -3.26 -1.51 32.89
C ASN A 180 -1.73 -1.69 32.71
N MET A 181 -1.31 -2.70 31.94
CA MET A 181 0.11 -2.87 31.59
C MET A 181 0.67 -1.74 30.72
N LEU A 182 -0.21 -1.03 30.00
CA LEU A 182 0.14 0.09 29.12
C LEU A 182 -0.13 1.46 29.76
N GLU A 183 -0.36 1.55 31.07
CA GLU A 183 -0.72 2.82 31.75
C GLU A 183 0.34 3.91 31.60
N GLU A 184 1.63 3.54 31.53
CA GLU A 184 2.75 4.47 31.30
C GLU A 184 2.92 4.88 29.84
N GLU A 185 2.20 4.21 28.92
CA GLU A 185 2.26 4.45 27.47
C GLU A 185 0.86 4.80 26.91
N PRO A 186 0.28 5.95 27.24
CA PRO A 186 -1.13 6.27 26.95
C PRO A 186 -1.49 6.22 25.47
N LYS A 187 -0.54 6.53 24.56
CA LYS A 187 -0.76 6.40 23.12
C LYS A 187 -0.87 4.96 22.66
N LEU A 188 -0.11 4.03 23.24
CA LEU A 188 -0.24 2.61 22.94
C LEU A 188 -1.54 2.05 23.54
N ALA A 189 -1.92 2.46 24.74
CA ALA A 189 -3.20 2.09 25.35
C ALA A 189 -4.39 2.56 24.48
N GLU A 190 -4.32 3.76 23.90
CA GLU A 190 -5.33 4.28 22.99
C GLU A 190 -5.46 3.42 21.71
N ILE A 191 -4.35 3.09 21.06
CA ILE A 191 -4.30 2.21 19.87
C ILE A 191 -4.86 0.83 20.22
N TYR A 192 -4.43 0.24 21.36
CA TYR A 192 -4.89 -1.07 21.81
C TYR A 192 -6.40 -1.11 22.01
N ARG A 193 -6.96 -0.09 22.69
CA ARG A 193 -8.39 0.02 22.94
C ARG A 193 -9.17 0.17 21.63
N LEU A 194 -8.76 1.10 20.78
CA LEU A 194 -9.41 1.36 19.48
C LEU A 194 -9.48 0.09 18.62
N LEU A 195 -8.36 -0.61 18.49
CA LEU A 195 -8.29 -1.84 17.70
C LEU A 195 -9.13 -2.96 18.33
N SER A 196 -9.13 -3.10 19.68
CA SER A 196 -9.92 -4.13 20.36
C SER A 196 -11.42 -3.90 20.17
N GLU A 197 -11.89 -2.66 20.30
CA GLU A 197 -13.28 -2.28 20.08
C GLU A 197 -13.69 -2.50 18.61
N HIS A 198 -12.83 -2.10 17.66
CA HIS A 198 -13.11 -2.24 16.24
C HIS A 198 -13.11 -3.71 15.79
N ILE A 199 -12.22 -4.56 16.30
CA ILE A 199 -12.22 -5.99 16.01
C ILE A 199 -13.55 -6.62 16.48
N HIS A 200 -13.99 -6.29 17.69
CA HIS A 200 -15.27 -6.80 18.22
C HIS A 200 -16.47 -6.33 17.39
N LEU A 201 -16.51 -5.05 17.04
CA LEU A 201 -17.54 -4.49 16.18
C LEU A 201 -17.58 -5.19 14.81
N TYR A 202 -16.42 -5.43 14.20
CA TYR A 202 -16.30 -6.05 12.89
C TYR A 202 -16.79 -7.50 12.90
N GLU A 203 -16.50 -8.25 13.97
CA GLU A 203 -17.02 -9.62 14.20
C GLU A 203 -18.54 -9.64 14.29
N THR A 204 -19.15 -8.69 15.02
CA THR A 204 -20.60 -8.66 15.26
C THR A 204 -21.41 -8.15 14.08
N THR A 205 -20.80 -7.39 13.15
CA THR A 205 -21.50 -6.81 11.99
C THR A 205 -21.35 -7.64 10.71
N ASN A 206 -20.38 -8.56 10.64
CA ASN A 206 -20.11 -9.37 9.45
C ASN A 206 -20.50 -10.86 9.63
N HIS A 207 -21.22 -11.16 10.70
CA HIS A 207 -21.94 -12.41 10.96
C HIS A 207 -23.44 -12.14 11.03
#